data_e3e37296cfdde17068a4bcde1df7dd09
#
_entry.id   e3e37296cfdde17068a4bcde1df7dd09
#
_cell.length_a   1.000
_cell.length_b   1.000
_cell.length_c   1.000
_cell.angle_alpha   90.00
_cell.angle_beta   90.00
_cell.angle_gamma   90.00
#
_symmetry.space_group_name_H-M   'P 1'
#
loop_
_entity.id
_entity.type
_entity.pdbx_description
1 polymer ?
#
loop_
_entity_poly.entity_id
_entity_poly.type
_entity_poly.pdbx_seq_one_letter_code
_entity_poly.pdbx_strand_id
1 'polypeptide(L)'
;FKASISQYEYLPALLASDDNVMNALINKKSDQINLNRQLQFVAHRSGASAVYLMNKNGTVLAASNFNQSSSFLHQNYSFRPYFKDAIEKRTRQLYYAIGATTGIPGFFISEPVLNNMGDVIGVIVVKLDLSEWERNWRDAGQNILVASQNKVIILSGKAQWRYKSIGQLSEQVQSSMLKQQQFGKTRISSLFQKTFELAHYVNLSLSFWMIDDEAYLVNSFP
;
A
#
# COMPACT_ATOMS: atom_id res chain seq x y z
N PHE A 1 3.39 -8.88 -11.53
CA PHE A 1 3.00 -7.87 -10.55
C PHE A 1 2.20 -8.49 -9.39
N LYS A 2 1.01 -9.12 -9.64
CA LYS A 2 0.21 -9.76 -8.57
C LYS A 2 1.04 -10.82 -7.83
N ALA A 3 1.69 -11.74 -8.55
CA ALA A 3 2.53 -12.78 -7.96
C ALA A 3 3.65 -12.21 -7.07
N SER A 4 4.23 -11.08 -7.46
CA SER A 4 5.29 -10.43 -6.68
C SER A 4 4.80 -9.78 -5.39
N ILE A 5 3.52 -9.40 -5.29
CA ILE A 5 2.92 -8.92 -4.04
C ILE A 5 2.48 -10.10 -3.18
N SER A 6 1.87 -11.13 -3.79
CA SER A 6 1.34 -12.30 -3.08
C SER A 6 2.39 -13.04 -2.25
N GLN A 7 3.66 -13.01 -2.67
CA GLN A 7 4.74 -13.58 -1.86
C GLN A 7 4.96 -12.90 -0.51
N TYR A 8 4.40 -11.71 -0.29
CA TYR A 8 4.49 -11.01 1.00
C TYR A 8 3.21 -11.11 1.84
N GLU A 9 2.12 -11.61 1.28
CA GLU A 9 0.82 -11.62 1.96
C GLU A 9 0.79 -12.48 3.21
N TYR A 10 1.62 -13.52 3.30
CA TYR A 10 1.70 -14.37 4.48
C TYR A 10 2.41 -13.68 5.66
N LEU A 11 3.29 -12.73 5.38
CA LEU A 11 4.18 -12.14 6.38
C LEU A 11 3.43 -11.37 7.48
N PRO A 12 2.45 -10.48 7.19
CA PRO A 12 1.69 -9.84 8.24
C PRO A 12 0.88 -10.84 9.09
N ALA A 13 0.33 -11.90 8.48
CA ALA A 13 -0.43 -12.91 9.20
C ALA A 13 0.46 -13.70 10.18
N LEU A 14 1.67 -14.07 9.76
CA LEU A 14 2.65 -14.71 10.62
C LEU A 14 3.02 -13.82 11.81
N LEU A 15 3.27 -12.54 11.55
CA LEU A 15 3.61 -11.57 12.60
C LEU A 15 2.43 -11.26 13.53
N ALA A 16 1.19 -11.26 13.01
CA ALA A 16 -0.01 -11.04 13.82
C ALA A 16 -0.22 -12.15 14.87
N SER A 17 0.33 -13.35 14.63
CA SER A 17 0.27 -14.51 15.55
C SER A 17 1.51 -14.63 16.45
N ASP A 18 2.46 -13.70 16.35
CA ASP A 18 3.69 -13.72 17.15
C ASP A 18 3.42 -13.23 18.58
N ASP A 19 3.90 -13.99 19.57
CA ASP A 19 3.69 -13.68 21.00
C ASP A 19 4.28 -12.32 21.41
N ASN A 20 5.43 -11.92 20.86
CA ASN A 20 6.02 -10.61 21.17
C ASN A 20 5.16 -9.47 20.64
N VAL A 21 4.54 -9.65 19.46
CA VAL A 21 3.60 -8.68 18.85
C VAL A 21 2.35 -8.57 19.72
N MET A 22 1.75 -9.69 20.12
CA MET A 22 0.58 -9.70 21.01
C MET A 22 0.90 -9.09 22.38
N ASN A 23 2.02 -9.47 22.98
CA ASN A 23 2.44 -8.96 24.28
C ASN A 23 2.69 -7.45 24.25
N ALA A 24 3.23 -6.89 23.17
CA ALA A 24 3.45 -5.45 23.03
C ALA A 24 2.14 -4.64 22.99
N LEU A 25 1.03 -5.26 22.57
CA LEU A 25 -0.28 -4.63 22.54
C LEU A 25 -1.03 -4.73 23.87
N ILE A 26 -0.78 -5.81 24.63
CA ILE A 26 -1.47 -6.09 25.91
C ILE A 26 -0.70 -5.48 27.08
N ASN A 27 0.63 -5.63 27.11
CA ASN A 27 1.49 -5.29 28.22
C ASN A 27 2.28 -4.01 27.95
N LYS A 28 1.99 -2.93 28.68
CA LYS A 28 2.73 -1.65 28.59
C LYS A 28 4.23 -1.74 28.93
N LYS A 29 4.66 -2.84 29.58
CA LYS A 29 6.06 -3.10 29.98
C LYS A 29 6.77 -4.08 29.03
N SER A 30 6.21 -4.36 27.85
CA SER A 30 6.88 -5.22 26.85
C SER A 30 8.22 -4.62 26.42
N ASP A 31 9.18 -5.48 26.09
CA ASP A 31 10.50 -5.07 25.60
C ASP A 31 10.40 -4.53 24.17
N GLN A 32 10.05 -3.24 24.09
CA GLN A 32 9.85 -2.53 22.85
C GLN A 32 11.10 -2.49 21.95
N ILE A 33 12.29 -2.50 22.58
CA ILE A 33 13.57 -2.49 21.85
C ILE A 33 13.78 -3.82 21.14
N ASN A 34 13.51 -4.94 21.81
CA ASN A 34 13.64 -6.26 21.18
C ASN A 34 12.61 -6.45 20.07
N LEU A 35 11.36 -6.00 20.26
CA LEU A 35 10.37 -6.06 19.20
C LEU A 35 10.78 -5.21 17.98
N ASN A 36 11.28 -4.01 18.18
CA ASN A 36 11.80 -3.18 17.08
C ASN A 36 12.91 -3.88 16.29
N ARG A 37 13.86 -4.53 17.00
CA ARG A 37 14.93 -5.31 16.36
C ARG A 37 14.39 -6.53 15.61
N GLN A 38 13.41 -7.22 16.18
CA GLN A 38 12.73 -8.34 15.53
C GLN A 38 12.07 -7.88 14.21
N LEU A 39 11.30 -6.79 14.24
CA LEU A 39 10.68 -6.23 13.05
C LEU A 39 11.73 -5.76 12.02
N GLN A 40 12.84 -5.18 12.48
CA GLN A 40 13.94 -4.78 11.61
C GLN A 40 14.58 -5.99 10.92
N PHE A 41 14.84 -7.06 11.65
CA PHE A 41 15.35 -8.31 11.09
C PHE A 41 14.39 -8.89 10.05
N VAL A 42 13.08 -8.94 10.35
CA VAL A 42 12.06 -9.43 9.43
C VAL A 42 12.01 -8.57 8.16
N ALA A 43 11.99 -7.24 8.29
CA ALA A 43 11.98 -6.33 7.14
C ALA A 43 13.20 -6.56 6.24
N HIS A 44 14.39 -6.64 6.83
CA HIS A 44 15.64 -6.88 6.08
C HIS A 44 15.64 -8.24 5.36
N ARG A 45 15.21 -9.30 6.04
CA ARG A 45 15.23 -10.67 5.49
C ARG A 45 14.18 -10.90 4.42
N SER A 46 13.03 -10.24 4.52
CA SER A 46 11.95 -10.33 3.54
C SER A 46 12.10 -9.38 2.36
N GLY A 47 12.95 -8.36 2.45
CA GLY A 47 13.02 -7.28 1.47
C GLY A 47 11.87 -6.27 1.60
N ALA A 48 11.10 -6.32 2.70
CA ALA A 48 10.07 -5.31 2.97
C ALA A 48 10.73 -3.94 3.28
N SER A 49 10.15 -2.87 2.76
CA SER A 49 10.63 -1.51 3.00
C SER A 49 10.48 -1.10 4.47
N ALA A 50 9.41 -1.55 5.12
CA ALA A 50 9.22 -1.40 6.55
C ALA A 50 8.18 -2.40 7.09
N VAL A 51 8.29 -2.70 8.39
CA VAL A 51 7.30 -3.45 9.18
C VAL A 51 7.03 -2.67 10.45
N TYR A 52 5.76 -2.47 10.81
CA TYR A 52 5.41 -1.73 12.03
C TYR A 52 4.09 -2.21 12.64
N LEU A 53 3.99 -2.05 13.95
CA LEU A 53 2.85 -2.44 14.79
C LEU A 53 2.12 -1.20 15.31
N MET A 54 0.81 -1.14 15.09
CA MET A 54 -0.07 -0.10 15.59
C MET A 54 -1.02 -0.64 16.67
N ASN A 55 -1.29 0.17 17.68
CA ASN A 55 -2.36 -0.08 18.63
C ASN A 55 -3.75 0.24 18.04
N LYS A 56 -4.82 0.00 18.80
CA LYS A 56 -6.22 0.30 18.40
C LYS A 56 -6.48 1.75 17.97
N ASN A 57 -5.65 2.69 18.42
CA ASN A 57 -5.79 4.11 18.11
C ASN A 57 -4.96 4.51 16.87
N GLY A 58 -4.31 3.57 16.20
CA GLY A 58 -3.47 3.82 15.03
C GLY A 58 -2.08 4.37 15.35
N THR A 59 -1.69 4.42 16.63
CA THR A 59 -0.35 4.85 17.03
C THR A 59 0.64 3.70 16.89
N VAL A 60 1.78 3.94 16.25
CA VAL A 60 2.84 2.96 16.06
C VAL A 60 3.59 2.73 17.36
N LEU A 61 3.55 1.51 17.87
CA LEU A 61 4.24 1.07 19.08
C LEU A 61 5.62 0.52 18.80
N ALA A 62 5.80 -0.16 17.65
CA ALA A 62 7.08 -0.72 17.23
C ALA A 62 7.24 -0.60 15.72
N ALA A 63 8.48 -0.39 15.26
CA ALA A 63 8.78 -0.22 13.84
C ALA A 63 10.18 -0.73 13.49
N SER A 64 10.31 -1.35 12.32
CA SER A 64 11.60 -1.82 11.79
C SER A 64 12.61 -0.70 11.53
N ASN A 65 12.13 0.51 11.25
CA ASN A 65 12.94 1.70 11.02
C ASN A 65 13.08 2.61 12.25
N PHE A 66 12.96 2.05 13.46
CA PHE A 66 12.94 2.78 14.75
C PHE A 66 14.15 3.70 14.99
N ASN A 67 15.29 3.37 14.40
CA ASN A 67 16.56 4.10 14.54
C ASN A 67 16.87 5.04 13.36
N GLN A 68 15.91 5.27 12.44
CA GLN A 68 16.08 6.17 11.30
C GLN A 68 15.44 7.54 11.57
N SER A 69 15.93 8.59 10.90
CA SER A 69 15.35 9.94 10.98
C SER A 69 13.88 10.01 10.51
N SER A 70 13.50 9.11 9.60
CA SER A 70 12.12 8.94 9.11
C SER A 70 11.38 7.80 9.82
N SER A 71 11.67 7.59 11.11
CA SER A 71 11.07 6.52 11.90
C SER A 71 9.54 6.65 11.94
N PHE A 72 8.88 5.49 11.86
CA PHE A 72 7.42 5.38 12.04
C PHE A 72 7.02 5.33 13.52
N LEU A 73 7.97 5.08 14.42
CA LEU A 73 7.71 4.97 15.86
C LEU A 73 6.99 6.23 16.38
N HIS A 74 5.93 6.02 17.15
CA HIS A 74 5.05 7.06 17.71
C HIS A 74 4.23 7.87 16.68
N GLN A 75 4.34 7.60 15.37
CA GLN A 75 3.45 8.19 14.39
C GLN A 75 2.04 7.62 14.51
N ASN A 76 1.03 8.39 14.08
CA ASN A 76 -0.36 7.93 14.07
C ASN A 76 -0.88 7.86 12.63
N TYR A 77 -1.39 6.67 12.25
CA TYR A 77 -1.96 6.41 10.93
C TYR A 77 -3.42 5.97 10.98
N SER A 78 -4.15 6.35 12.03
CA SER A 78 -5.59 6.04 12.20
C SER A 78 -6.45 6.53 11.05
N PHE A 79 -5.99 7.56 10.29
CA PHE A 79 -6.70 8.09 9.13
C PHE A 79 -6.59 7.22 7.88
N ARG A 80 -5.66 6.26 7.85
CA ARG A 80 -5.38 5.41 6.69
C ARG A 80 -6.45 4.32 6.51
N PRO A 81 -6.95 4.09 5.27
CA PRO A 81 -7.92 3.04 5.00
C PRO A 81 -7.45 1.65 5.42
N TYR A 82 -6.19 1.29 5.14
CA TYR A 82 -5.66 -0.02 5.51
C TYR A 82 -5.71 -0.29 7.03
N PHE A 83 -5.64 0.76 7.86
CA PHE A 83 -5.82 0.63 9.31
C PHE A 83 -7.31 0.51 9.68
N LYS A 84 -8.15 1.44 9.19
CA LYS A 84 -9.59 1.44 9.49
C LYS A 84 -10.25 0.15 9.05
N ASP A 85 -10.01 -0.24 7.82
CA ASP A 85 -10.61 -1.44 7.23
C ASP A 85 -10.12 -2.72 7.93
N ALA A 86 -8.84 -2.79 8.35
CA ALA A 86 -8.34 -3.93 9.12
C ALA A 86 -9.04 -4.04 10.48
N ILE A 87 -9.29 -2.91 11.16
CA ILE A 87 -10.04 -2.90 12.44
C ILE A 87 -11.51 -3.27 12.22
N GLU A 88 -12.18 -2.63 11.25
CA GLU A 88 -13.62 -2.76 11.04
C GLU A 88 -14.01 -4.11 10.42
N LYS A 89 -13.31 -4.50 9.35
CA LYS A 89 -13.60 -5.73 8.60
C LYS A 89 -12.96 -6.96 9.23
N ARG A 90 -12.00 -6.78 10.13
CA ARG A 90 -11.24 -7.85 10.81
C ARG A 90 -10.54 -8.80 9.82
N THR A 91 -10.10 -8.24 8.69
CA THR A 91 -9.44 -8.98 7.60
C THR A 91 -8.24 -8.20 7.09
N ARG A 92 -7.31 -8.94 6.48
CA ARG A 92 -6.17 -8.35 5.75
C ARG A 92 -6.63 -7.32 4.75
N GLN A 93 -5.86 -6.23 4.64
CA GLN A 93 -6.08 -5.21 3.64
C GLN A 93 -4.81 -5.01 2.81
N LEU A 94 -4.98 -4.78 1.52
CA LEU A 94 -3.92 -4.36 0.61
C LEU A 94 -4.25 -2.93 0.14
N TYR A 95 -3.35 -2.00 0.37
CA TYR A 95 -3.59 -0.59 0.06
C TYR A 95 -2.34 0.06 -0.51
N TYR A 96 -2.52 0.78 -1.62
CA TYR A 96 -1.46 1.59 -2.21
C TYR A 96 -1.57 3.05 -1.74
N ALA A 97 -0.45 3.63 -1.29
CA ALA A 97 -0.38 5.05 -0.97
C ALA A 97 1.06 5.59 -0.99
N ILE A 98 1.18 6.91 -1.08
CA ILE A 98 2.41 7.60 -0.72
C ILE A 98 2.55 7.58 0.81
N GLY A 99 3.70 7.17 1.32
CA GLY A 99 4.00 7.12 2.74
C GLY A 99 3.92 8.51 3.37
N ALA A 100 3.06 8.69 4.39
CA ALA A 100 2.84 9.99 5.02
C ALA A 100 4.11 10.57 5.68
N THR A 101 4.96 9.71 6.21
CA THR A 101 6.20 10.10 6.88
C THR A 101 7.39 10.16 5.93
N THR A 102 7.49 9.18 5.01
CA THR A 102 8.69 9.05 4.16
C THR A 102 8.54 9.72 2.80
N GLY A 103 7.32 10.06 2.37
CA GLY A 103 7.04 10.48 0.99
C GLY A 103 7.23 9.37 -0.06
N ILE A 104 7.71 8.19 0.32
CA ILE A 104 7.98 7.08 -0.58
C ILE A 104 6.70 6.28 -0.79
N PRO A 105 6.27 6.09 -2.06
CA PRO A 105 5.10 5.30 -2.37
C PRO A 105 5.33 3.80 -2.09
N GLY A 106 4.25 3.08 -1.87
CA GLY A 106 4.34 1.64 -1.67
C GLY A 106 2.99 0.97 -1.48
N PHE A 107 3.01 -0.36 -1.45
CA PHE A 107 1.89 -1.16 -0.96
C PHE A 107 2.03 -1.38 0.54
N PHE A 108 0.90 -1.26 1.22
CA PHE A 108 0.74 -1.52 2.64
C PHE A 108 -0.17 -2.74 2.80
N ILE A 109 0.40 -3.83 3.31
CA ILE A 109 -0.35 -5.04 3.62
C ILE A 109 -0.54 -5.03 5.14
N SER A 110 -1.78 -4.85 5.57
CA SER A 110 -2.12 -4.80 7.00
C SER A 110 -2.91 -6.03 7.42
N GLU A 111 -2.64 -6.51 8.62
CA GLU A 111 -3.32 -7.63 9.23
C GLU A 111 -3.78 -7.25 10.64
N PRO A 112 -5.04 -7.49 11.04
CA PRO A 112 -5.48 -7.29 12.40
C PRO A 112 -4.80 -8.28 13.34
N VAL A 113 -4.34 -7.80 14.50
CA VAL A 113 -3.84 -8.64 15.58
C VAL A 113 -5.00 -8.91 16.53
N LEU A 114 -5.31 -10.18 16.76
CA LEU A 114 -6.43 -10.63 17.58
C LEU A 114 -5.93 -11.14 18.93
N ASN A 115 -6.68 -10.86 20.00
CA ASN A 115 -6.47 -11.51 21.28
C ASN A 115 -7.11 -12.92 21.31
N ASN A 116 -6.94 -13.65 22.41
CA ASN A 116 -7.50 -14.99 22.58
C ASN A 116 -9.04 -15.03 22.58
N MET A 117 -9.72 -13.89 22.77
CA MET A 117 -11.17 -13.75 22.68
C MET A 117 -11.63 -13.41 21.25
N GLY A 118 -10.67 -13.25 20.33
CA GLY A 118 -10.94 -12.85 18.96
C GLY A 118 -11.16 -11.35 18.77
N ASP A 119 -10.91 -10.48 19.75
CA ASP A 119 -11.01 -9.04 19.58
C ASP A 119 -9.77 -8.46 18.89
N VAL A 120 -9.96 -7.49 18.03
CA VAL A 120 -8.84 -6.76 17.42
C VAL A 120 -8.18 -5.88 18.49
N ILE A 121 -6.91 -6.12 18.77
CA ILE A 121 -6.12 -5.37 19.75
C ILE A 121 -5.10 -4.41 19.09
N GLY A 122 -4.84 -4.58 17.81
CA GLY A 122 -3.93 -3.74 17.02
C GLY A 122 -3.88 -4.17 15.57
N VAL A 123 -2.97 -3.57 14.81
CA VAL A 123 -2.75 -3.87 13.39
C VAL A 123 -1.26 -3.92 13.11
N ILE A 124 -0.79 -5.02 12.51
CA ILE A 124 0.58 -5.13 11.98
C ILE A 124 0.57 -4.78 10.49
N VAL A 125 1.59 -4.08 10.02
CA VAL A 125 1.67 -3.61 8.63
C VAL A 125 3.03 -3.93 8.04
N VAL A 126 3.03 -4.47 6.84
CA VAL A 126 4.21 -4.63 5.98
C VAL A 126 4.11 -3.64 4.83
N LYS A 127 5.12 -2.79 4.68
CA LYS A 127 5.24 -1.85 3.56
C LYS A 127 6.22 -2.38 2.53
N LEU A 128 5.81 -2.37 1.26
CA LEU A 128 6.63 -2.74 0.11
C LEU A 128 6.97 -1.49 -0.70
N ASP A 129 8.24 -1.33 -1.07
CA ASP A 129 8.68 -0.32 -2.04
C ASP A 129 8.62 -0.91 -3.45
N LEU A 130 8.07 -0.15 -4.37
CA LEU A 130 7.87 -0.58 -5.76
C LEU A 130 8.79 0.11 -6.75
N SER A 131 9.69 0.94 -6.28
CA SER A 131 10.59 1.74 -7.11
C SER A 131 11.49 0.90 -8.02
N GLU A 132 11.86 -0.31 -7.56
CA GLU A 132 12.64 -1.24 -8.39
C GLU A 132 11.89 -1.74 -9.61
N TRP A 133 10.59 -2.02 -9.47
CA TRP A 133 9.79 -2.49 -10.60
C TRP A 133 9.63 -1.40 -11.66
N GLU A 134 9.40 -0.16 -11.25
CA GLU A 134 9.35 0.97 -12.18
C GLU A 134 10.70 1.19 -12.89
N ARG A 135 11.82 1.03 -12.19
CA ARG A 135 13.16 1.09 -12.80
C ARG A 135 13.32 -0.01 -13.84
N ASN A 136 13.04 -1.26 -13.47
CA ASN A 136 13.19 -2.40 -14.37
C ASN A 136 12.33 -2.25 -15.64
N TRP A 137 11.09 -1.77 -15.53
CA TRP A 137 10.23 -1.53 -16.69
C TRP A 137 10.77 -0.42 -17.59
N ARG A 138 11.24 0.65 -17.00
CA ARG A 138 11.86 1.77 -17.74
C ARG A 138 13.13 1.35 -18.45
N ASP A 139 14.01 0.62 -17.75
CA ASP A 139 15.29 0.16 -18.28
C ASP A 139 15.12 -0.88 -19.41
N ALA A 140 14.05 -1.69 -19.32
CA ALA A 140 13.64 -2.62 -20.37
C ALA A 140 12.86 -1.96 -21.53
N GLY A 141 12.63 -0.65 -21.48
CA GLY A 141 11.82 0.06 -22.49
C GLY A 141 10.35 -0.35 -22.53
N GLN A 142 9.85 -0.93 -21.43
CA GLN A 142 8.47 -1.44 -21.37
C GLN A 142 7.48 -0.33 -21.01
N ASN A 143 6.49 -0.11 -21.86
CA ASN A 143 5.38 0.80 -21.63
C ASN A 143 4.29 0.14 -20.76
N ILE A 144 4.66 -0.23 -19.53
CA ILE A 144 3.72 -0.80 -18.56
C ILE A 144 3.22 0.30 -17.62
N LEU A 145 1.92 0.26 -17.32
CA LEU A 145 1.34 1.04 -16.25
C LEU A 145 0.43 0.18 -15.38
N VAL A 146 0.32 0.54 -14.11
CA VAL A 146 -0.65 -0.02 -13.18
C VAL A 146 -1.50 1.12 -12.65
N ALA A 147 -2.82 0.98 -12.73
CA ALA A 147 -3.75 1.96 -12.19
C ALA A 147 -4.58 1.35 -11.04
N SER A 148 -4.96 2.20 -10.10
CA SER A 148 -5.89 1.85 -9.03
C SER A 148 -7.32 1.65 -9.57
N GLN A 149 -8.24 1.15 -8.74
CA GLN A 149 -9.67 1.05 -9.09
C GLN A 149 -10.27 2.39 -9.51
N ASN A 150 -9.78 3.50 -8.95
CA ASN A 150 -10.19 4.85 -9.34
C ASN A 150 -9.43 5.38 -10.58
N LYS A 151 -8.81 4.51 -11.35
CA LYS A 151 -8.07 4.85 -12.58
C LYS A 151 -6.92 5.86 -12.35
N VAL A 152 -6.36 5.93 -11.14
CA VAL A 152 -5.14 6.71 -10.88
C VAL A 152 -3.93 5.83 -11.12
N ILE A 153 -3.01 6.30 -11.96
CA ILE A 153 -1.77 5.58 -12.30
C ILE A 153 -0.85 5.58 -11.08
N ILE A 154 -0.59 4.39 -10.55
CA ILE A 154 0.21 4.18 -9.34
C ILE A 154 1.65 3.77 -9.65
N LEU A 155 1.86 3.08 -10.77
CA LEU A 155 3.17 2.71 -11.30
C LEU A 155 3.19 2.94 -12.79
N SER A 156 4.31 3.41 -13.33
CA SER A 156 4.48 3.59 -14.77
C SER A 156 5.95 3.60 -15.17
N GLY A 157 6.27 2.99 -16.30
CA GLY A 157 7.56 3.17 -16.97
C GLY A 157 7.78 4.64 -17.42
N LYS A 158 6.71 5.39 -17.67
CA LYS A 158 6.74 6.84 -17.97
C LYS A 158 6.49 7.64 -16.68
N ALA A 159 7.52 8.19 -16.07
CA ALA A 159 7.45 8.85 -14.76
C ALA A 159 6.44 10.02 -14.70
N GLN A 160 6.24 10.76 -15.82
CA GLN A 160 5.30 11.88 -15.90
C GLN A 160 3.82 11.47 -15.81
N TRP A 161 3.51 10.18 -15.95
CA TRP A 161 2.15 9.66 -15.85
C TRP A 161 1.76 9.28 -14.42
N ARG A 162 2.76 9.06 -13.57
CA ARG A 162 2.53 8.64 -12.19
C ARG A 162 1.70 9.68 -11.40
N TYR A 163 0.71 9.21 -10.68
CA TYR A 163 -0.24 10.00 -9.89
C TYR A 163 -1.12 10.93 -10.72
N LYS A 164 -1.31 10.63 -11.99
CA LYS A 164 -2.36 11.22 -12.80
C LYS A 164 -3.49 10.22 -13.01
N SER A 165 -4.70 10.70 -13.22
CA SER A 165 -5.84 9.83 -13.49
C SER A 165 -6.04 9.62 -14.97
N ILE A 166 -6.48 8.43 -15.34
CA ILE A 166 -6.99 8.13 -16.67
C ILE A 166 -8.44 8.59 -16.69
N GLY A 167 -8.67 9.79 -17.22
CA GLY A 167 -9.96 10.47 -17.18
C GLY A 167 -10.19 11.32 -15.92
N GLN A 168 -11.32 12.02 -15.90
CA GLN A 168 -11.66 12.92 -14.81
C GLN A 168 -12.17 12.16 -13.57
N LEU A 169 -11.70 12.56 -12.40
CA LEU A 169 -12.18 12.05 -11.12
C LEU A 169 -13.31 12.95 -10.59
N SER A 170 -14.34 12.34 -10.01
CA SER A 170 -15.38 13.09 -9.32
C SER A 170 -14.85 13.82 -8.09
N GLU A 171 -15.49 14.93 -7.69
CA GLU A 171 -15.13 15.67 -6.50
C GLU A 171 -15.17 14.81 -5.23
N GLN A 172 -16.10 13.86 -5.16
CA GLN A 172 -16.20 12.92 -4.04
C GLN A 172 -14.97 12.03 -3.91
N VAL A 173 -14.49 11.48 -5.04
CA VAL A 173 -13.28 10.63 -5.10
C VAL A 173 -12.04 11.46 -4.76
N GLN A 174 -11.89 12.65 -5.33
CA GLN A 174 -10.79 13.57 -5.03
C GLN A 174 -10.73 13.92 -3.53
N SER A 175 -11.88 14.30 -2.95
CA SER A 175 -11.98 14.65 -1.52
C SER A 175 -11.64 13.46 -0.62
N SER A 176 -12.09 12.25 -0.98
CA SER A 176 -11.76 11.02 -0.26
C SER A 176 -10.25 10.75 -0.27
N MET A 177 -9.61 10.81 -1.42
CA MET A 177 -8.16 10.61 -1.57
C MET A 177 -7.34 11.63 -0.77
N LEU A 178 -7.78 12.88 -0.75
CA LEU A 178 -7.13 13.94 0.05
C LEU A 178 -7.26 13.67 1.55
N LYS A 179 -8.46 13.33 2.05
CA LYS A 179 -8.69 12.99 3.47
C LYS A 179 -7.84 11.80 3.91
N GLN A 180 -7.70 10.81 3.04
CA GLN A 180 -6.89 9.61 3.27
C GLN A 180 -5.39 9.86 3.01
N GLN A 181 -5.03 11.00 2.45
CA GLN A 181 -3.68 11.36 1.99
C GLN A 181 -3.08 10.28 1.06
N GLN A 182 -3.90 9.61 0.25
CA GLN A 182 -3.48 8.46 -0.55
C GLN A 182 -2.33 8.81 -1.50
N PHE A 183 -2.43 9.96 -2.18
CA PHE A 183 -1.42 10.47 -3.10
C PHE A 183 -0.81 11.80 -2.59
N GLY A 184 -0.64 11.92 -1.28
CA GLY A 184 -0.16 13.15 -0.65
C GLY A 184 -1.28 14.16 -0.40
N LYS A 185 -0.94 15.45 -0.42
CA LYS A 185 -1.85 16.57 -0.07
C LYS A 185 -2.35 17.36 -1.29
N THR A 186 -2.06 16.90 -2.51
CA THR A 186 -2.44 17.56 -3.76
C THR A 186 -3.55 16.80 -4.47
N ARG A 187 -4.35 17.54 -5.24
CA ARG A 187 -5.37 16.93 -6.11
C ARG A 187 -4.71 16.19 -7.28
N ILE A 188 -5.34 15.09 -7.68
CA ILE A 188 -4.93 14.32 -8.85
C ILE A 188 -5.39 15.05 -10.11
N SER A 189 -4.45 15.36 -11.02
CA SER A 189 -4.77 15.88 -12.33
C SER A 189 -5.09 14.75 -13.31
N SER A 190 -5.98 15.02 -14.26
CA SER A 190 -6.23 14.08 -15.36
C SER A 190 -5.07 14.11 -16.37
N LEU A 191 -4.66 12.94 -16.83
CA LEU A 191 -3.69 12.81 -17.91
C LEU A 191 -4.34 13.12 -19.28
N PHE A 192 -5.65 12.81 -19.43
CA PHE A 192 -6.37 12.93 -20.69
C PHE A 192 -7.69 13.67 -20.51
N GLN A 193 -8.03 14.45 -21.55
CA GLN A 193 -9.35 15.08 -21.65
C GLN A 193 -10.45 14.12 -22.18
N LYS A 194 -10.04 13.06 -22.88
CA LYS A 194 -10.97 12.04 -23.43
C LYS A 194 -10.34 10.66 -23.31
N THR A 195 -11.00 9.74 -22.61
CA THR A 195 -10.72 8.30 -22.66
C THR A 195 -11.65 7.67 -23.70
N PHE A 196 -11.07 6.96 -24.67
CA PHE A 196 -11.84 6.09 -25.55
C PHE A 196 -11.63 4.65 -25.08
N GLU A 197 -12.70 3.97 -24.67
CA GLU A 197 -12.69 2.51 -24.63
C GLU A 197 -12.73 2.03 -26.09
N LEU A 198 -11.64 1.45 -26.56
CA LEU A 198 -11.64 0.78 -27.85
C LEU A 198 -12.42 -0.52 -27.75
N ALA A 199 -13.34 -0.67 -28.72
CA ALA A 199 -14.26 -1.75 -28.95
C ALA A 199 -13.78 -3.15 -28.50
N HIS A 200 -14.70 -3.91 -27.92
CA HIS A 200 -14.59 -5.35 -27.78
C HIS A 200 -14.21 -5.98 -29.14
N TYR A 201 -13.00 -6.46 -29.26
CA TYR A 201 -12.68 -7.40 -30.32
C TYR A 201 -13.34 -8.73 -30.01
N VAL A 202 -14.24 -9.13 -30.86
CA VAL A 202 -15.34 -10.10 -30.72
C VAL A 202 -14.90 -11.56 -30.45
N ASN A 203 -13.76 -11.88 -29.89
CA ASN A 203 -13.50 -13.27 -29.44
C ASN A 203 -12.40 -13.44 -28.38
N LEU A 204 -11.83 -12.35 -27.88
CA LEU A 204 -10.90 -12.39 -26.75
C LEU A 204 -11.38 -11.29 -25.78
N SER A 205 -11.61 -11.62 -24.51
CA SER A 205 -12.02 -10.68 -23.45
C SER A 205 -10.88 -9.69 -23.11
N LEU A 206 -10.33 -9.02 -24.11
CA LEU A 206 -9.21 -8.10 -23.99
C LEU A 206 -9.75 -6.67 -24.08
N SER A 207 -9.52 -5.89 -23.03
CA SER A 207 -9.79 -4.45 -23.03
C SER A 207 -8.52 -3.69 -23.36
N PHE A 208 -8.63 -2.64 -24.21
CA PHE A 208 -7.52 -1.75 -24.53
C PHE A 208 -7.85 -0.33 -24.11
N TRP A 209 -6.85 0.37 -23.62
CA TRP A 209 -6.92 1.81 -23.43
C TRP A 209 -6.01 2.52 -24.44
N MET A 210 -6.51 3.58 -25.06
CA MET A 210 -5.68 4.47 -25.85
C MET A 210 -5.13 5.59 -24.99
N ILE A 211 -3.82 5.76 -24.98
CA ILE A 211 -3.12 6.77 -24.21
C ILE A 211 -2.04 7.38 -25.11
N ASP A 212 -2.13 8.70 -25.41
CA ASP A 212 -1.21 9.39 -26.32
C ASP A 212 -1.03 8.65 -27.66
N ASP A 213 -2.15 8.22 -28.29
CA ASP A 213 -2.21 7.47 -29.54
C ASP A 213 -1.55 6.08 -29.51
N GLU A 214 -1.16 5.58 -28.33
CA GLU A 214 -0.68 4.21 -28.12
C GLU A 214 -1.77 3.33 -27.49
N ALA A 215 -1.90 2.07 -27.93
CA ALA A 215 -2.82 1.10 -27.36
C ALA A 215 -2.18 0.32 -26.22
N TYR A 216 -2.85 0.30 -25.07
CA TYR A 216 -2.44 -0.46 -23.88
C TYR A 216 -3.42 -1.59 -23.61
N LEU A 217 -2.88 -2.83 -23.55
CA LEU A 217 -3.67 -3.98 -23.12
C LEU A 217 -4.04 -3.83 -21.64
N VAL A 218 -5.33 -3.89 -21.33
CA VAL A 218 -5.83 -3.76 -19.96
C VAL A 218 -6.14 -5.13 -19.39
N ASN A 219 -5.54 -5.43 -18.25
CA ASN A 219 -5.89 -6.59 -17.45
C ASN A 219 -6.28 -6.11 -16.05
N SER A 220 -7.48 -6.46 -15.59
CA SER A 220 -7.96 -6.13 -14.25
C SER A 220 -7.64 -7.25 -13.28
N PHE A 221 -7.13 -6.89 -12.12
CA PHE A 221 -6.89 -7.80 -11.00
C PHE A 221 -7.90 -7.49 -9.90
N PRO A 222 -8.57 -8.49 -9.36
CA PRO A 222 -9.47 -8.33 -8.22
C PRO A 222 -8.73 -7.91 -6.96
#